data_cc1af3e4c829a767910a513dfab9b226
#
_entry.id   cc1af3e4c829a767910a513dfab9b226
#
_cell.length_a   1.000
_cell.length_b   1.000
_cell.length_c   1.000
_cell.angle_alpha   90.00
_cell.angle_beta   90.00
_cell.angle_gamma   90.00
#
_symmetry.space_group_name_H-M   'P 1'
#
loop_
_entity.id
_entity.type
_entity.pdbx_description
1 polymer ?
#
loop_
_entity_poly.entity_id
_entity_poly.type
_entity_poly.pdbx_seq_one_letter_code
_entity_poly.pdbx_strand_id
1 'polypeptide(L)'
;MSDTHTHSQMALLVMDVQAGIVTRFAQTGDFLKRINTAITAARAASIPVIYVVVTFRQGYPEISPRNKSFSAIKQRQSSLQAAMTATEIHPAIAPQPADIVVTKRRVSAFSGSDLEVVLRAQGIAHLVLCGIATSGVVLSTLREAADKDYQLTVLSDCCVDSDEEVQRVLLSKVFPRQAEVVTAEAWSARLKLEAGI
;
A
#
# COMPACT_ATOMS: atom_id res chain seq x y z
N MET A 1 -26.49 3.58 20.52
CA MET A 1 -25.70 4.68 19.92
C MET A 1 -24.83 4.04 18.86
N SER A 2 -25.19 4.23 17.61
CA SER A 2 -24.72 3.46 16.44
C SER A 2 -23.28 3.78 16.07
N ASP A 3 -22.55 2.74 15.67
CA ASP A 3 -21.14 2.65 15.27
C ASP A 3 -20.69 3.49 14.04
N THR A 4 -21.22 4.67 13.85
CA THR A 4 -20.77 5.59 12.78
C THR A 4 -19.34 6.12 12.97
N HIS A 5 -18.70 5.83 14.11
CA HIS A 5 -17.32 6.27 14.39
C HIS A 5 -16.22 5.34 13.86
N THR A 6 -16.54 4.09 13.50
CA THR A 6 -15.52 3.09 13.13
C THR A 6 -14.87 3.37 11.76
N HIS A 7 -15.62 3.89 10.79
CA HIS A 7 -15.07 4.21 9.46
C HIS A 7 -14.25 5.51 9.44
N SER A 8 -14.56 6.47 10.31
CA SER A 8 -13.87 7.77 10.35
C SER A 8 -12.40 7.66 10.81
N GLN A 9 -12.00 6.50 11.36
CA GLN A 9 -10.63 6.25 11.83
C GLN A 9 -9.87 5.27 10.96
N MET A 10 -10.38 4.91 9.79
CA MET A 10 -9.78 3.95 8.86
C MET A 10 -9.17 4.67 7.65
N ALA A 11 -8.08 4.12 7.09
CA ALA A 11 -7.54 4.53 5.80
C ALA A 11 -7.11 3.32 4.97
N LEU A 12 -7.32 3.38 3.64
CA LEU A 12 -6.80 2.40 2.69
C LEU A 12 -5.44 2.87 2.17
N LEU A 13 -4.38 2.09 2.41
CA LEU A 13 -3.03 2.32 1.89
C LEU A 13 -2.78 1.47 0.63
N VAL A 14 -2.62 2.15 -0.51
CA VAL A 14 -2.27 1.54 -1.81
C VAL A 14 -0.79 1.78 -2.05
N MET A 15 0.04 0.75 -1.82
CA MET A 15 1.49 0.92 -1.68
C MET A 15 2.28 0.38 -2.89
N ASP A 16 3.15 1.23 -3.46
CA ASP A 16 4.10 0.93 -4.54
C ASP A 16 3.45 0.33 -5.82
N VAL A 17 2.16 0.61 -6.06
CA VAL A 17 1.47 0.21 -7.30
C VAL A 17 1.79 1.23 -8.41
N GLN A 18 3.09 1.34 -8.70
CA GLN A 18 3.67 2.23 -9.71
C GLN A 18 3.90 1.48 -11.02
N ALA A 19 3.73 2.15 -12.18
CA ALA A 19 3.80 1.53 -13.49
C ALA A 19 5.08 0.70 -13.68
N GLY A 20 6.23 1.23 -13.31
CA GLY A 20 7.52 0.54 -13.43
C GLY A 20 7.74 -0.59 -12.42
N ILE A 21 6.92 -0.69 -11.37
CA ILE A 21 6.93 -1.80 -10.42
C ILE A 21 5.99 -2.90 -10.89
N VAL A 22 4.75 -2.53 -11.24
CA VAL A 22 3.71 -3.45 -11.73
C VAL A 22 4.20 -4.31 -12.89
N THR A 23 4.91 -3.73 -13.85
CA THR A 23 5.45 -4.45 -15.02
C THR A 23 6.41 -5.59 -14.71
N ARG A 24 6.92 -5.67 -13.49
CA ARG A 24 7.84 -6.74 -13.06
C ARG A 24 7.12 -7.99 -12.54
N PHE A 25 5.81 -7.93 -12.41
CA PHE A 25 4.98 -9.03 -11.87
C PHE A 25 4.06 -9.56 -12.97
N ALA A 26 4.14 -10.85 -13.26
CA ALA A 26 3.57 -11.47 -14.46
C ALA A 26 2.03 -11.57 -14.49
N GLN A 27 1.30 -11.39 -13.43
CA GLN A 27 -0.16 -11.59 -13.36
C GLN A 27 -0.89 -10.40 -12.72
N THR A 28 -0.76 -9.21 -13.33
CA THR A 28 -1.27 -7.97 -12.72
C THR A 28 -2.67 -7.55 -13.15
N GLY A 29 -3.26 -8.15 -14.18
CA GLY A 29 -4.57 -7.71 -14.68
C GLY A 29 -5.70 -7.83 -13.64
N ASP A 30 -5.84 -8.97 -13.00
CA ASP A 30 -6.86 -9.17 -11.96
C ASP A 30 -6.48 -8.50 -10.64
N PHE A 31 -5.20 -8.42 -10.32
CA PHE A 31 -4.68 -7.66 -9.18
C PHE A 31 -5.11 -6.18 -9.22
N LEU A 32 -4.90 -5.49 -10.35
CA LEU A 32 -5.31 -4.10 -10.52
C LEU A 32 -6.82 -3.90 -10.43
N LYS A 33 -7.61 -4.85 -10.97
CA LYS A 33 -9.08 -4.82 -10.84
C LYS A 33 -9.50 -4.93 -9.38
N ARG A 34 -8.89 -5.85 -8.60
CA ARG A 34 -9.18 -6.02 -7.18
C ARG A 34 -8.82 -4.80 -6.36
N ILE A 35 -7.65 -4.20 -6.61
CA ILE A 35 -7.28 -2.92 -5.98
C ILE A 35 -8.30 -1.83 -6.33
N ASN A 36 -8.73 -1.72 -7.58
CA ASN A 36 -9.74 -0.73 -7.97
C ASN A 36 -11.10 -0.97 -7.29
N THR A 37 -11.48 -2.24 -7.07
CA THR A 37 -12.65 -2.60 -6.27
C THR A 37 -12.53 -2.09 -4.84
N ALA A 38 -11.38 -2.32 -4.19
CA ALA A 38 -11.11 -1.83 -2.84
C ALA A 38 -11.11 -0.30 -2.76
N ILE A 39 -10.47 0.39 -3.71
CA ILE A 39 -10.47 1.86 -3.80
C ILE A 39 -11.89 2.40 -3.96
N THR A 40 -12.69 1.81 -4.84
CA THR A 40 -14.08 2.21 -5.07
C THR A 40 -14.92 2.04 -3.80
N ALA A 41 -14.76 0.93 -3.09
CA ALA A 41 -15.45 0.67 -1.83
C ALA A 41 -15.03 1.65 -0.73
N ALA A 42 -13.72 1.94 -0.61
CA ALA A 42 -13.20 2.92 0.34
C ALA A 42 -13.82 4.31 0.10
N ARG A 43 -13.79 4.79 -1.14
CA ARG A 43 -14.36 6.09 -1.52
C ARG A 43 -15.87 6.15 -1.25
N ALA A 44 -16.63 5.09 -1.58
CA ALA A 44 -18.05 5.02 -1.31
C ALA A 44 -18.38 5.07 0.19
N ALA A 45 -17.50 4.53 1.03
CA ALA A 45 -17.61 4.57 2.50
C ALA A 45 -16.95 5.81 3.14
N SER A 46 -16.49 6.79 2.34
CA SER A 46 -15.76 7.98 2.81
C SER A 46 -14.47 7.65 3.58
N ILE A 47 -13.85 6.51 3.30
CA ILE A 47 -12.56 6.11 3.85
C ILE A 47 -11.46 6.74 3.00
N PRO A 48 -10.53 7.52 3.59
CA PRO A 48 -9.40 8.10 2.87
C PRO A 48 -8.58 7.04 2.13
N VAL A 49 -8.28 7.31 0.85
CA VAL A 49 -7.35 6.51 0.06
C VAL A 49 -6.00 7.21 0.04
N ILE A 50 -4.97 6.53 0.52
CA ILE A 50 -3.61 7.04 0.60
C ILE A 50 -2.73 6.19 -0.32
N TYR A 51 -2.26 6.79 -1.39
CA TYR A 51 -1.26 6.19 -2.26
C TYR A 51 0.13 6.42 -1.68
N VAL A 52 0.88 5.35 -1.54
CA VAL A 52 2.27 5.43 -1.08
C VAL A 52 3.19 5.08 -2.25
N VAL A 53 4.07 6.01 -2.63
CA VAL A 53 4.98 5.82 -3.75
C VAL A 53 6.43 5.93 -3.30
N VAL A 54 7.30 5.10 -3.86
CA VAL A 54 8.74 5.21 -3.65
C VAL A 54 9.38 6.04 -4.76
N THR A 55 9.99 7.16 -4.39
CA THR A 55 10.75 8.00 -5.31
C THR A 55 12.05 8.47 -4.65
N PHE A 56 12.99 8.94 -5.47
CA PHE A 56 14.28 9.47 -5.00
C PHE A 56 14.59 10.78 -5.72
N ARG A 57 15.40 11.61 -5.11
CA ARG A 57 15.91 12.83 -5.75
C ARG A 57 16.89 12.48 -6.87
N GLN A 58 17.08 13.41 -7.79
CA GLN A 58 18.11 13.28 -8.82
C GLN A 58 19.48 12.98 -8.19
N GLY A 59 20.22 12.03 -8.75
CA GLY A 59 21.50 11.60 -8.21
C GLY A 59 21.42 10.62 -7.03
N TYR A 60 20.21 10.32 -6.53
CA TYR A 60 19.97 9.33 -5.47
C TYR A 60 20.76 9.59 -4.17
N PRO A 61 20.75 10.81 -3.61
CA PRO A 61 21.51 11.13 -2.39
C PRO A 61 21.02 10.32 -1.17
N GLU A 62 19.76 9.82 -1.22
CA GLU A 62 19.17 9.00 -0.15
C GLU A 62 19.65 7.54 -0.19
N ILE A 63 20.31 7.09 -1.26
CA ILE A 63 20.69 5.68 -1.42
C ILE A 63 22.14 5.47 -0.97
N SER A 64 22.29 4.83 0.20
CA SER A 64 23.61 4.38 0.70
C SER A 64 24.08 3.14 -0.08
N PRO A 65 25.36 3.03 -0.45
CA PRO A 65 25.92 1.81 -1.05
C PRO A 65 25.81 0.58 -0.15
N ARG A 66 25.63 0.76 1.16
CA ARG A 66 25.38 -0.32 2.11
C ARG A 66 23.96 -0.88 2.03
N ASN A 67 23.02 -0.18 1.40
CA ASN A 67 21.65 -0.67 1.21
C ASN A 67 21.56 -1.48 -0.07
N LYS A 68 21.67 -2.80 0.06
CA LYS A 68 21.71 -3.75 -1.07
C LYS A 68 20.52 -3.58 -2.02
N SER A 69 19.29 -3.49 -1.49
CA SER A 69 18.07 -3.41 -2.29
C SER A 69 18.01 -2.12 -3.11
N PHE A 70 18.23 -0.97 -2.48
CA PHE A 70 18.12 0.32 -3.17
C PHE A 70 19.35 0.62 -4.05
N SER A 71 20.53 0.11 -3.72
CA SER A 71 21.70 0.19 -4.59
C SER A 71 21.46 -0.53 -5.93
N ALA A 72 20.78 -1.68 -5.92
CA ALA A 72 20.39 -2.39 -7.13
C ALA A 72 19.38 -1.58 -7.98
N ILE A 73 18.47 -0.82 -7.37
CA ILE A 73 17.54 0.08 -8.05
C ILE A 73 18.32 1.20 -8.75
N LYS A 74 19.25 1.86 -8.03
CA LYS A 74 20.10 2.92 -8.60
C LYS A 74 20.86 2.45 -9.83
N GLN A 75 21.40 1.24 -9.81
CA GLN A 75 22.15 0.67 -10.96
C GLN A 75 21.25 0.39 -12.17
N ARG A 76 19.99 0.04 -11.97
CA ARG A 76 19.04 -0.29 -13.05
C ARG A 76 18.41 0.93 -13.70
N GLN A 77 18.26 2.03 -12.98
CA GLN A 77 17.64 3.27 -13.46
C GLN A 77 18.69 4.22 -14.08
N SER A 78 19.31 3.77 -15.16
CA SER A 78 20.38 4.53 -15.83
C SER A 78 19.90 5.71 -16.69
N SER A 79 18.58 5.83 -16.98
CA SER A 79 18.02 6.95 -17.74
C SER A 79 16.98 7.72 -16.94
N LEU A 80 16.97 9.04 -17.08
CA LEU A 80 16.01 9.95 -16.42
C LEU A 80 14.56 9.61 -16.82
N GLN A 81 14.33 9.29 -18.08
CA GLN A 81 12.99 8.96 -18.60
C GLN A 81 12.44 7.67 -17.97
N ALA A 82 13.27 6.62 -17.87
CA ALA A 82 12.88 5.37 -17.22
C ALA A 82 12.60 5.58 -15.72
N ALA A 83 13.34 6.47 -15.07
CA ALA A 83 13.10 6.82 -13.67
C ALA A 83 11.76 7.56 -13.47
N MET A 84 11.41 8.50 -14.32
CA MET A 84 10.16 9.26 -14.23
C MET A 84 8.93 8.36 -14.44
N THR A 85 8.88 7.60 -15.52
CA THR A 85 7.77 6.67 -15.82
C THR A 85 7.64 5.57 -14.76
N ALA A 86 8.77 5.13 -14.18
CA ALA A 86 8.76 4.11 -13.14
C ALA A 86 8.13 4.58 -11.80
N THR A 87 8.10 5.90 -11.57
CA THR A 87 7.59 6.48 -10.30
C THR A 87 6.11 6.85 -10.35
N GLU A 88 5.48 6.87 -11.52
CA GLU A 88 4.06 7.21 -11.66
C GLU A 88 3.16 6.08 -11.14
N ILE A 89 2.08 6.44 -10.45
CA ILE A 89 1.03 5.50 -10.06
C ILE A 89 0.42 4.89 -11.32
N HIS A 90 0.13 3.58 -11.28
CA HIS A 90 -0.40 2.89 -12.46
C HIS A 90 -1.73 3.51 -12.93
N PRO A 91 -1.90 3.83 -14.24
CA PRO A 91 -3.08 4.57 -14.75
C PRO A 91 -4.42 3.90 -14.44
N ALA A 92 -4.47 2.56 -14.33
CA ALA A 92 -5.70 1.83 -13.99
C ALA A 92 -6.25 2.14 -12.60
N ILE A 93 -5.45 2.75 -11.72
CA ILE A 93 -5.82 3.12 -10.35
C ILE A 93 -5.43 4.57 -10.06
N ALA A 94 -5.52 5.45 -11.03
CA ALA A 94 -5.11 6.84 -10.89
C ALA A 94 -5.78 7.53 -9.70
N PRO A 95 -5.03 8.32 -8.92
CA PRO A 95 -5.59 9.09 -7.81
C PRO A 95 -6.64 10.11 -8.27
N GLN A 96 -7.63 10.35 -7.43
CA GLN A 96 -8.58 11.45 -7.56
C GLN A 96 -8.09 12.67 -6.75
N PRO A 97 -8.63 13.87 -7.00
CA PRO A 97 -8.20 15.09 -6.30
C PRO A 97 -8.32 15.05 -4.77
N ALA A 98 -9.22 14.20 -4.24
CA ALA A 98 -9.41 14.02 -2.80
C ALA A 98 -8.46 12.97 -2.19
N ASP A 99 -7.78 12.19 -2.99
CA ASP A 99 -6.85 11.15 -2.51
C ASP A 99 -5.51 11.78 -2.10
N ILE A 100 -4.84 11.13 -1.17
CA ILE A 100 -3.57 11.59 -0.65
C ILE A 100 -2.43 10.78 -1.30
N VAL A 101 -1.38 11.46 -1.72
CA VAL A 101 -0.16 10.81 -2.23
C VAL A 101 1.00 11.08 -1.29
N VAL A 102 1.50 10.03 -0.67
CA VAL A 102 2.65 10.04 0.24
C VAL A 102 3.87 9.50 -0.47
N THR A 103 4.98 10.21 -0.36
CA THR A 103 6.26 9.78 -0.94
C THR A 103 7.19 9.25 0.14
N LYS A 104 7.66 8.01 -0.02
CA LYS A 104 8.64 7.38 0.88
C LYS A 104 10.02 7.22 0.26
N ARG A 105 11.03 6.98 1.11
CA ARG A 105 12.43 6.78 0.70
C ARG A 105 13.00 5.44 1.12
N ARG A 106 12.20 4.59 1.80
CA ARG A 106 12.60 3.27 2.31
C ARG A 106 11.51 2.24 2.02
N VAL A 107 11.69 1.02 2.48
CA VAL A 107 10.77 -0.09 2.20
C VAL A 107 9.43 0.13 2.88
N SER A 108 9.42 0.42 4.19
CA SER A 108 8.18 0.75 4.90
C SER A 108 7.57 2.05 4.40
N ALA A 109 6.25 2.14 4.42
CA ALA A 109 5.50 3.35 4.06
C ALA A 109 5.78 4.52 5.00
N PHE A 110 6.14 4.26 6.25
CA PHE A 110 6.47 5.28 7.25
C PHE A 110 7.88 5.83 7.11
N SER A 111 8.81 5.03 6.60
CA SER A 111 10.22 5.37 6.63
C SER A 111 10.63 6.38 5.56
N GLY A 112 10.97 7.59 6.00
CA GLY A 112 11.37 8.70 5.12
C GLY A 112 10.20 9.30 4.35
N SER A 113 9.02 9.32 4.96
CA SER A 113 7.77 9.89 4.47
C SER A 113 7.10 10.74 5.54
N ASP A 114 6.04 11.41 5.17
CA ASP A 114 5.13 12.15 6.03
C ASP A 114 3.85 11.36 6.38
N LEU A 115 3.81 10.05 6.10
CA LEU A 115 2.61 9.22 6.31
C LEU A 115 2.07 9.34 7.74
N GLU A 116 2.94 9.25 8.75
CA GLU A 116 2.49 9.32 10.15
C GLU A 116 1.87 10.67 10.50
N VAL A 117 2.40 11.76 9.94
CA VAL A 117 1.83 13.11 10.12
C VAL A 117 0.41 13.17 9.54
N VAL A 118 0.21 12.61 8.34
CA VAL A 118 -1.09 12.54 7.68
C VAL A 118 -2.09 11.72 8.49
N LEU A 119 -1.69 10.52 8.92
CA LEU A 119 -2.55 9.60 9.69
C LEU A 119 -2.98 10.23 11.03
N ARG A 120 -2.03 10.82 11.76
CA ARG A 120 -2.30 11.49 13.03
C ARG A 120 -3.22 12.71 12.88
N ALA A 121 -2.98 13.53 11.87
CA ALA A 121 -3.80 14.71 11.59
C ALA A 121 -5.27 14.36 11.28
N GLN A 122 -5.51 13.18 10.71
CA GLN A 122 -6.85 12.69 10.37
C GLN A 122 -7.43 11.75 11.46
N GLY A 123 -6.74 11.52 12.56
CA GLY A 123 -7.21 10.64 13.63
C GLY A 123 -7.32 9.17 13.20
N ILE A 124 -6.55 8.73 12.19
CA ILE A 124 -6.57 7.36 11.69
C ILE A 124 -5.94 6.41 12.72
N ALA A 125 -6.65 5.35 13.05
CA ALA A 125 -6.22 4.29 13.98
C ALA A 125 -6.26 2.90 13.35
N HIS A 126 -6.88 2.72 12.17
CA HIS A 126 -6.99 1.46 11.46
C HIS A 126 -6.46 1.60 10.03
N LEU A 127 -5.51 0.76 9.64
CA LEU A 127 -4.93 0.75 8.30
C LEU A 127 -5.33 -0.51 7.54
N VAL A 128 -5.86 -0.32 6.34
CA VAL A 128 -6.13 -1.39 5.38
C VAL A 128 -5.00 -1.38 4.35
N LEU A 129 -4.24 -2.47 4.28
CA LEU A 129 -2.98 -2.52 3.53
C LEU A 129 -3.12 -3.33 2.25
N CYS A 130 -2.64 -2.78 1.14
CA CYS A 130 -2.47 -3.49 -0.13
C CYS A 130 -1.26 -2.95 -0.91
N GLY A 131 -0.74 -3.71 -1.87
CA GLY A 131 0.36 -3.24 -2.72
C GLY A 131 1.39 -4.28 -3.14
N ILE A 132 2.52 -3.82 -3.67
CA ILE A 132 3.64 -4.59 -4.24
C ILE A 132 4.98 -4.16 -3.58
N ALA A 133 5.80 -5.09 -3.05
CA ALA A 133 5.60 -6.51 -2.92
C ALA A 133 5.14 -6.86 -1.50
N THR A 134 4.50 -8.02 -1.36
CA THR A 134 4.04 -8.55 -0.07
C THR A 134 5.17 -8.68 0.93
N SER A 135 6.32 -9.26 0.54
CA SER A 135 7.53 -9.37 1.38
C SER A 135 8.32 -8.06 1.54
N GLY A 136 8.00 -7.07 0.72
CA GLY A 136 8.62 -5.74 0.75
C GLY A 136 7.80 -4.75 1.56
N VAL A 137 7.13 -3.83 0.84
CA VAL A 137 6.41 -2.72 1.46
C VAL A 137 5.29 -3.17 2.38
N VAL A 138 4.52 -4.22 2.01
CA VAL A 138 3.39 -4.67 2.83
C VAL A 138 3.88 -5.20 4.17
N LEU A 139 4.82 -6.15 4.18
CA LEU A 139 5.40 -6.71 5.41
C LEU A 139 6.07 -5.63 6.27
N SER A 140 6.88 -4.77 5.66
CA SER A 140 7.62 -3.74 6.40
C SER A 140 6.69 -2.71 7.03
N THR A 141 5.63 -2.30 6.31
CA THR A 141 4.64 -1.36 6.80
C THR A 141 3.76 -1.99 7.88
N LEU A 142 3.34 -3.23 7.69
CA LEU A 142 2.56 -3.99 8.67
C LEU A 142 3.29 -4.08 10.02
N ARG A 143 4.58 -4.44 10.00
CA ARG A 143 5.40 -4.53 11.22
C ARG A 143 5.51 -3.19 11.93
N GLU A 144 5.88 -2.13 11.20
CA GLU A 144 6.04 -0.79 11.77
C GLU A 144 4.71 -0.22 12.26
N ALA A 145 3.60 -0.47 11.54
CA ALA A 145 2.28 -0.04 11.97
C ALA A 145 1.78 -0.78 13.23
N ALA A 146 2.06 -2.09 13.33
CA ALA A 146 1.75 -2.86 14.53
C ALA A 146 2.52 -2.34 15.76
N ASP A 147 3.81 -2.02 15.60
CA ASP A 147 4.64 -1.44 16.66
C ASP A 147 4.21 0.00 17.06
N LYS A 148 3.37 0.64 16.23
CA LYS A 148 2.74 1.96 16.48
C LYS A 148 1.29 1.86 16.94
N ASP A 149 0.82 0.66 17.31
CA ASP A 149 -0.52 0.37 17.83
C ASP A 149 -1.68 0.62 16.84
N TYR A 150 -1.43 0.60 15.53
CA TYR A 150 -2.51 0.63 14.54
C TYR A 150 -3.23 -0.71 14.48
N GLN A 151 -4.57 -0.68 14.41
CA GLN A 151 -5.34 -1.83 13.96
C GLN A 151 -5.05 -2.08 12.47
N LEU A 152 -4.93 -3.36 12.06
CA LEU A 152 -4.46 -3.70 10.72
C LEU A 152 -5.38 -4.70 10.04
N THR A 153 -5.67 -4.42 8.77
CA THR A 153 -6.27 -5.36 7.81
C THR A 153 -5.38 -5.45 6.58
N VAL A 154 -5.18 -6.64 6.05
CA VAL A 154 -4.47 -6.87 4.79
C VAL A 154 -5.44 -7.43 3.76
N LEU A 155 -5.51 -6.81 2.59
CA LEU A 155 -6.28 -7.31 1.45
C LEU A 155 -5.43 -8.33 0.69
N SER A 156 -5.63 -9.63 0.97
CA SER A 156 -4.77 -10.72 0.52
C SER A 156 -4.63 -10.82 -0.99
N ASP A 157 -5.71 -10.58 -1.72
CA ASP A 157 -5.79 -10.62 -3.17
C ASP A 157 -5.42 -9.29 -3.86
N CYS A 158 -5.14 -8.26 -3.06
CA CYS A 158 -4.58 -6.98 -3.43
C CYS A 158 -3.09 -6.84 -3.04
N CYS A 159 -2.44 -7.94 -2.67
CA CYS A 159 -1.00 -8.04 -2.42
C CYS A 159 -0.40 -9.06 -3.36
N VAL A 160 0.77 -8.78 -3.92
CA VAL A 160 1.48 -9.70 -4.80
C VAL A 160 2.97 -9.73 -4.49
N ASP A 161 3.56 -10.91 -4.61
CA ASP A 161 5.00 -11.14 -4.52
C ASP A 161 5.53 -11.87 -5.76
N SER A 162 6.83 -11.84 -5.99
CA SER A 162 7.49 -12.56 -7.07
C SER A 162 7.68 -14.05 -6.77
N ASP A 163 7.59 -14.44 -5.50
CA ASP A 163 7.75 -15.81 -5.01
C ASP A 163 6.44 -16.29 -4.40
N GLU A 164 5.83 -17.32 -4.98
CA GLU A 164 4.54 -17.86 -4.56
C GLU A 164 4.59 -18.49 -3.16
N GLU A 165 5.71 -19.09 -2.76
CA GLU A 165 5.86 -19.65 -1.43
C GLU A 165 5.95 -18.53 -0.37
N VAL A 166 6.73 -17.49 -0.64
CA VAL A 166 6.82 -16.31 0.21
C VAL A 166 5.46 -15.67 0.35
N GLN A 167 4.74 -15.45 -0.76
CA GLN A 167 3.37 -14.93 -0.78
C GLN A 167 2.46 -15.74 0.14
N ARG A 168 2.41 -17.04 -0.06
CA ARG A 168 1.58 -17.97 0.72
C ARG A 168 1.92 -17.95 2.21
N VAL A 169 3.20 -18.02 2.55
CA VAL A 169 3.65 -18.03 3.97
C VAL A 169 3.31 -16.71 4.66
N LEU A 170 3.54 -15.59 4.02
CA LEU A 170 3.24 -14.28 4.60
C LEU A 170 1.74 -14.12 4.88
N LEU A 171 0.90 -14.39 3.90
CA LEU A 171 -0.55 -14.22 4.03
C LEU A 171 -1.20 -15.22 5.00
N SER A 172 -0.67 -16.47 5.07
CA SER A 172 -1.33 -17.52 5.86
C SER A 172 -0.71 -17.77 7.24
N LYS A 173 0.55 -17.38 7.48
CA LYS A 173 1.28 -17.70 8.72
C LYS A 173 1.84 -16.49 9.47
N VAL A 174 2.19 -15.44 8.75
CA VAL A 174 2.88 -14.28 9.34
C VAL A 174 1.90 -13.15 9.65
N PHE A 175 1.17 -12.66 8.65
CA PHE A 175 0.27 -11.52 8.80
C PHE A 175 -0.88 -11.76 9.79
N PRO A 176 -1.51 -12.96 9.88
CA PRO A 176 -2.58 -13.20 10.85
C PRO A 176 -2.20 -13.04 12.32
N ARG A 177 -0.90 -12.89 12.61
CA ARG A 177 -0.43 -12.61 13.98
C ARG A 177 -0.61 -11.14 14.39
N GLN A 178 -0.76 -10.23 13.42
CA GLN A 178 -0.79 -8.78 13.67
C GLN A 178 -1.91 -8.05 12.89
N ALA A 179 -2.55 -8.73 11.94
CA ALA A 179 -3.57 -8.17 11.07
C ALA A 179 -4.69 -9.15 10.80
N GLU A 180 -5.88 -8.65 10.53
CA GLU A 180 -6.91 -9.41 9.85
C GLU A 180 -6.52 -9.57 8.37
N VAL A 181 -6.66 -10.77 7.81
CA VAL A 181 -6.33 -11.04 6.40
C VAL A 181 -7.60 -11.46 5.67
N VAL A 182 -8.07 -10.63 4.75
CA VAL A 182 -9.33 -10.82 4.01
C VAL A 182 -9.15 -10.52 2.53
N THR A 183 -10.12 -10.88 1.69
CA THR A 183 -10.16 -10.46 0.28
C THR A 183 -10.76 -9.05 0.13
N ALA A 184 -10.45 -8.37 -0.96
CA ALA A 184 -11.06 -7.08 -1.29
C ALA A 184 -12.59 -7.16 -1.36
N GLU A 185 -13.13 -8.27 -1.90
CA GLU A 185 -14.56 -8.51 -1.98
C GLU A 185 -15.19 -8.63 -0.59
N ALA A 186 -14.61 -9.46 0.29
CA ALA A 186 -15.12 -9.64 1.65
C ALA A 186 -15.08 -8.34 2.46
N TRP A 187 -13.99 -7.57 2.33
CA TRP A 187 -13.88 -6.26 2.96
C TRP A 187 -14.92 -5.28 2.43
N SER A 188 -15.08 -5.19 1.09
CA SER A 188 -16.05 -4.30 0.47
C SER A 188 -17.51 -4.66 0.84
N ALA A 189 -17.82 -5.95 0.99
CA ALA A 189 -19.14 -6.40 1.43
C ALA A 189 -19.45 -5.96 2.88
N ARG A 190 -18.46 -6.04 3.79
CA ARG A 190 -18.60 -5.54 5.18
C ARG A 190 -18.92 -4.05 5.21
N LEU A 191 -18.18 -3.23 4.44
CA LEU A 191 -18.41 -1.80 4.37
C LEU A 191 -19.85 -1.45 3.94
N LYS A 192 -20.40 -2.20 2.98
CA LYS A 192 -21.80 -2.01 2.54
C LYS A 192 -22.81 -2.35 3.64
N LEU A 193 -22.61 -3.47 4.34
CA LEU A 193 -23.47 -3.87 5.46
C LEU A 193 -23.48 -2.84 6.59
N GLU A 194 -22.32 -2.28 6.92
CA GLU A 194 -22.17 -1.28 7.96
C GLU A 194 -22.75 0.09 7.55
N ALA A 195 -22.72 0.42 6.24
CA ALA A 195 -23.35 1.62 5.68
C ALA A 195 -24.87 1.48 5.49
N GLY A 196 -25.44 0.30 5.70
CA GLY A 196 -26.88 0.04 5.52
C GLY A 196 -27.36 0.07 4.06
N ILE A 197 -26.46 -0.22 3.12
CA ILE A 197 -26.70 -0.25 1.67
C ILE A 197 -26.70 -1.69 1.15
#